data_8bbdd4f1177c61621720e6a41c2bb13b
#
_entry.id   8bbdd4f1177c61621720e6a41c2bb13b
#
_cell.length_a   1.000
_cell.length_b   1.000
_cell.length_c   1.000
_cell.angle_alpha   90.00
_cell.angle_beta   90.00
_cell.angle_gamma   90.00
#
_symmetry.space_group_name_H-M   'P 1'
#
loop_
_entity.id
_entity.type
_entity.pdbx_description
1 polymer ?
#
loop_
_entity_poly.entity_id
_entity_poly.type
_entity_poly.pdbx_seq_one_letter_code
_entity_poly.pdbx_strand_id
1 'polypeptide(L)'
;MPHRNRLWIVITDGEHARIVVPSAVAGAFHTERAEDSATAHKRSTDLGSDAPGRAFESSGSTRHAIAPKHDPHEMAKQRFLQSVAGQINQADAEGAFDELVLVVPPGEIADLRDALDRGAAAKLIGTLGKDLVKVPDHELGPHLAQWARPAAPKAG
;
A
#
# COMPACT_ATOMS: atom_id res chain seq x y z
N MET A 1 17.75 -22.24 14.60
CA MET A 1 17.39 -21.95 13.22
C MET A 1 17.43 -20.48 12.94
N PRO A 2 18.12 -20.11 11.91
CA PRO A 2 18.10 -18.68 11.59
C PRO A 2 16.69 -18.28 11.21
N HIS A 3 16.26 -17.21 11.77
CA HIS A 3 14.93 -16.70 11.49
C HIS A 3 15.01 -15.77 10.28
N ARG A 4 14.28 -16.11 9.25
CA ARG A 4 14.28 -15.29 8.05
C ARG A 4 13.22 -14.21 8.18
N ASN A 5 13.62 -12.96 8.03
CA ASN A 5 12.69 -11.88 8.10
C ASN A 5 11.73 -11.91 6.92
N ARG A 6 10.47 -11.72 7.19
CA ARG A 6 9.45 -11.68 6.15
C ARG A 6 9.37 -10.27 5.61
N LEU A 7 9.57 -10.15 4.31
CA LEU A 7 9.59 -8.84 3.65
C LEU A 7 8.28 -8.62 2.89
N TRP A 8 7.65 -7.50 3.16
CA TRP A 8 6.51 -7.03 2.38
C TRP A 8 6.96 -5.86 1.52
N ILE A 9 6.64 -5.90 0.24
CA ILE A 9 6.86 -4.79 -0.65
C ILE A 9 5.49 -4.33 -1.10
N VAL A 10 5.10 -3.13 -0.70
CA VAL A 10 3.78 -2.59 -1.04
C VAL A 10 3.96 -1.66 -2.23
N ILE A 11 3.32 -2.00 -3.34
CA ILE A 11 3.41 -1.22 -4.58
C ILE A 11 2.04 -0.58 -4.80
N THR A 12 1.99 0.74 -4.85
CA THR A 12 0.73 1.44 -5.01
C THR A 12 0.90 2.73 -5.79
N ASP A 13 -0.15 3.20 -6.42
CA ASP A 13 -0.13 4.44 -7.20
C ASP A 13 -1.30 5.36 -6.87
N GLY A 14 -2.02 5.10 -5.79
CA GLY A 14 -3.17 5.92 -5.44
C GLY A 14 -4.48 5.39 -5.98
N GLU A 15 -4.45 4.40 -6.85
CA GLU A 15 -5.66 3.76 -7.36
C GLU A 15 -5.56 2.25 -7.26
N HIS A 16 -4.35 1.74 -7.29
CA HIS A 16 -4.10 0.30 -7.23
C HIS A 16 -3.05 0.04 -6.17
N ALA A 17 -3.12 -1.09 -5.54
CA ALA A 17 -2.11 -1.49 -4.57
C ALA A 17 -1.94 -2.99 -4.63
N ARG A 18 -0.73 -3.44 -4.42
CA ARG A 18 -0.50 -4.87 -4.30
C ARG A 18 0.63 -5.11 -3.30
N ILE A 19 0.54 -6.24 -2.65
CA ILE A 19 1.55 -6.65 -1.70
C ILE A 19 2.34 -7.76 -2.35
N VAL A 20 3.63 -7.52 -2.47
CA VAL A 20 4.54 -8.41 -3.18
C VAL A 20 5.53 -8.97 -2.18
N VAL A 21 5.84 -10.23 -2.31
CA VAL A 21 6.81 -10.88 -1.43
C VAL A 21 7.83 -11.62 -2.27
N PRO A 22 9.03 -11.87 -1.72
CA PRO A 22 10.02 -12.67 -2.45
C PRO A 22 9.46 -14.07 -2.68
N SER A 23 9.68 -14.61 -3.86
CA SER A 23 9.20 -15.93 -4.16
C SER A 23 10.23 -16.97 -3.74
N ALA A 24 9.87 -18.24 -3.89
CA ALA A 24 10.80 -19.33 -3.59
C ALA A 24 11.99 -19.33 -4.53
N VAL A 25 11.86 -18.72 -5.70
CA VAL A 25 12.96 -18.62 -6.65
C VAL A 25 13.78 -17.37 -6.31
N ALA A 26 15.07 -17.52 -6.10
CA ALA A 26 15.92 -16.40 -5.72
C ALA A 26 15.81 -15.27 -6.74
N GLY A 27 15.65 -14.06 -6.26
CA GLY A 27 15.58 -12.89 -7.12
C GLY A 27 14.23 -12.64 -7.74
N ALA A 28 13.26 -13.52 -7.53
CA ALA A 28 11.93 -13.37 -8.10
C ALA A 28 10.95 -12.93 -7.01
N PHE A 29 9.86 -12.33 -7.45
CA PHE A 29 8.84 -11.82 -6.53
C PHE A 29 7.46 -12.22 -7.03
N HIS A 30 6.50 -12.33 -6.12
CA HIS A 30 5.13 -12.59 -6.55
C HIS A 30 4.15 -11.78 -5.72
N THR A 31 3.02 -11.48 -6.33
CA THR A 31 1.95 -10.72 -5.68
C THR A 31 1.11 -11.64 -4.83
N GLU A 32 1.04 -11.31 -3.54
CA GLU A 32 0.22 -12.07 -2.62
C GLU A 32 -1.21 -11.57 -2.57
N ARG A 33 -1.38 -10.27 -2.74
CA ARG A 33 -2.70 -9.66 -2.66
C ARG A 33 -2.71 -8.38 -3.48
N ALA A 34 -3.82 -8.11 -4.13
CA ALA A 34 -3.97 -6.89 -4.93
C ALA A 34 -5.35 -6.30 -4.71
N GLU A 35 -5.44 -4.99 -4.86
CA GLU A 35 -6.68 -4.29 -4.64
C GLU A 35 -6.67 -3.00 -5.45
N ASP A 36 -7.83 -2.51 -5.85
CA ASP A 36 -7.92 -1.22 -6.52
C ASP A 36 -8.85 -0.30 -5.74
N SER A 37 -8.91 0.96 -6.14
CA SER A 37 -9.71 1.94 -5.41
C SER A 37 -11.20 1.64 -5.50
N ALA A 38 -11.65 1.04 -6.58
CA ALA A 38 -13.07 0.68 -6.71
C ALA A 38 -13.44 -0.38 -5.67
N THR A 39 -12.59 -1.39 -5.50
CA THR A 39 -12.82 -2.41 -4.51
C THR A 39 -12.75 -1.84 -3.10
N ALA A 40 -11.79 -0.96 -2.85
CA ALA A 40 -11.65 -0.34 -1.55
C ALA A 40 -12.87 0.52 -1.22
N HIS A 41 -13.37 1.27 -2.20
CA HIS A 41 -14.54 2.10 -2.02
C HIS A 41 -15.77 1.24 -1.71
N LYS A 42 -15.96 0.16 -2.44
CA LYS A 42 -17.07 -0.73 -2.22
C LYS A 42 -17.04 -1.33 -0.82
N ARG A 43 -15.89 -1.76 -0.38
CA ARG A 43 -15.73 -2.32 0.96
C ARG A 43 -16.06 -1.29 2.03
N SER A 44 -15.61 -0.07 1.83
CA SER A 44 -15.86 1.02 2.74
C SER A 44 -17.36 1.33 2.81
N THR A 45 -18.03 1.31 1.67
CA THR A 45 -19.46 1.56 1.61
C THR A 45 -20.22 0.45 2.33
N ASP A 46 -19.81 -0.78 2.14
CA ASP A 46 -20.47 -1.90 2.81
C ASP A 46 -20.34 -1.81 4.32
N LEU A 47 -19.19 -1.35 4.79
CA LEU A 47 -18.99 -1.24 6.19
C LEU A 47 -19.71 -0.03 6.77
N GLY A 48 -19.69 1.05 6.07
CA GLY A 48 -20.17 2.28 6.56
C GLY A 48 -21.56 2.47 6.39
N SER A 49 -22.06 1.98 5.50
CA SER A 49 -23.33 2.14 5.24
C SER A 49 -23.89 3.31 5.67
N ASP A 50 -23.85 3.95 5.78
CA ASP A 50 -24.35 4.90 6.22
C ASP A 50 -23.89 5.96 6.08
N ALA A 51 -23.72 6.15 6.00
CA ALA A 51 -23.33 7.10 6.02
C ALA A 51 -23.67 7.96 5.28
N PRO A 52 -24.17 8.22 5.25
CA PRO A 52 -24.47 8.89 4.62
C PRO A 52 -24.35 10.04 4.46
N GLY A 53 -24.28 10.01 4.58
CA GLY A 53 -24.22 10.78 4.27
C GLY A 53 -24.10 11.64 4.07
N ARG A 54 -24.11 11.57 4.23
CA ARG A 54 -23.83 12.13 4.04
C ARG A 54 -23.51 13.05 3.72
N ALA A 55 -23.35 13.19 3.65
CA ALA A 55 -22.99 13.89 3.34
C ALA A 55 -23.05 14.89 2.94
N PHE A 56 -23.45 15.02 3.12
CA PHE A 56 -23.50 15.75 2.67
C PHE A 56 -23.32 16.67 2.59
N GLU A 57 -23.30 16.62 2.86
CA GLU A 57 -23.00 17.18 2.73
C GLU A 57 -22.82 17.95 2.53
N SER A 58 -23.09 18.00 2.83
CA SER A 58 -22.85 18.49 2.59
C SER A 58 -22.49 19.27 2.53
N SER A 59 -22.68 19.28 3.03
CA SER A 59 -22.26 19.78 2.96
C SER A 59 -21.67 20.38 2.62
N GLY A 60 -21.55 20.46 2.67
CA GLY A 60 -20.88 20.79 2.36
C GLY A 60 -20.56 21.55 1.82
N SER A 61 -20.94 21.61 1.74
CA SER A 61 -20.58 22.22 1.10
C SER A 61 -20.12 23.19 1.04
N THR A 62 -20.23 23.45 1.51
CA THR A 62 -19.73 24.27 1.48
C THR A 62 -18.90 24.75 1.39
N ARG A 63 -18.48 24.84 1.38
CA ARG A 63 -17.59 25.26 1.36
C ARG A 63 -16.81 25.30 0.57
N HIS A 64 -16.77 25.50 -0.04
CA HIS A 64 -16.21 25.63 -0.80
C HIS A 64 -15.39 26.37 -1.18
N ALA A 65 -15.58 26.84 -1.18
CA ALA A 65 -14.80 27.84 -1.62
C ALA A 65 -13.41 27.63 -1.27
N ILE A 66 -13.21 27.16 -0.19
CA ILE A 66 -12.01 27.00 0.23
C ILE A 66 -11.24 26.07 -0.45
N ALA A 67 -11.80 25.20 -1.07
CA ALA A 67 -11.00 24.18 -1.55
C ALA A 67 -10.77 24.19 -2.98
N PRO A 68 -10.44 25.23 -3.58
CA PRO A 68 -10.09 25.19 -4.96
C PRO A 68 -8.88 24.32 -5.18
N LYS A 69 -8.10 24.08 -4.17
CA LYS A 69 -7.01 23.24 -4.32
C LYS A 69 -7.33 21.81 -4.19
N HIS A 70 -8.51 21.47 -3.73
CA HIS A 70 -8.84 20.09 -3.47
C HIS A 70 -9.46 19.47 -4.70
N ASP A 71 -8.62 18.94 -5.55
CA ASP A 71 -9.03 18.18 -6.69
C ASP A 71 -9.66 16.89 -6.19
N PRO A 72 -10.87 16.53 -6.64
CA PRO A 72 -11.50 15.26 -6.22
C PRO A 72 -10.63 14.05 -6.49
N HIS A 73 -9.85 14.06 -7.57
CA HIS A 73 -8.96 12.94 -7.86
C HIS A 73 -7.85 12.85 -6.83
N GLU A 74 -7.31 13.99 -6.41
CA GLU A 74 -6.28 14.00 -5.40
C GLU A 74 -6.80 13.53 -4.06
N MET A 75 -8.01 13.93 -3.72
CA MET A 75 -8.63 13.50 -2.48
C MET A 75 -8.89 12.01 -2.49
N ALA A 76 -9.32 11.48 -3.64
CA ALA A 76 -9.56 10.06 -3.76
C ALA A 76 -8.27 9.28 -3.62
N LYS A 77 -7.17 9.78 -4.20
CA LYS A 77 -5.86 9.15 -4.07
C LYS A 77 -5.43 9.13 -2.62
N GLN A 78 -5.60 10.25 -1.92
CA GLN A 78 -5.20 10.31 -0.53
C GLN A 78 -6.00 9.36 0.33
N ARG A 79 -7.31 9.24 0.07
CA ARG A 79 -8.12 8.29 0.81
C ARG A 79 -7.69 6.86 0.53
N PHE A 80 -7.35 6.56 -0.72
CA PHE A 80 -6.90 5.22 -1.05
C PHE A 80 -5.56 4.92 -0.37
N LEU A 81 -4.63 5.87 -0.38
CA LEU A 81 -3.34 5.67 0.28
C LEU A 81 -3.52 5.49 1.78
N GLN A 82 -4.45 6.21 2.39
CA GLN A 82 -4.75 6.03 3.80
C GLN A 82 -5.33 4.64 4.07
N SER A 83 -6.14 4.16 3.15
CA SER A 83 -6.69 2.81 3.24
C SER A 83 -5.58 1.77 3.16
N VAL A 84 -4.64 1.97 2.24
CA VAL A 84 -3.49 1.06 2.11
C VAL A 84 -2.67 1.08 3.39
N ALA A 85 -2.39 2.27 3.93
CA ALA A 85 -1.64 2.39 5.17
C ALA A 85 -2.37 1.68 6.31
N GLY A 86 -3.69 1.81 6.36
CA GLY A 86 -4.49 1.12 7.38
C GLY A 86 -4.34 -0.39 7.31
N GLN A 87 -4.28 -0.93 6.09
CA GLN A 87 -4.08 -2.36 5.92
C GLN A 87 -2.68 -2.78 6.34
N ILE A 88 -1.68 -1.94 6.05
CA ILE A 88 -0.30 -2.22 6.48
C ILE A 88 -0.23 -2.19 8.00
N ASN A 89 -0.85 -1.20 8.63
CA ASN A 89 -0.85 -1.08 10.09
C ASN A 89 -1.53 -2.29 10.73
N GLN A 90 -2.63 -2.74 10.16
CA GLN A 90 -3.34 -3.91 10.67
C GLN A 90 -2.47 -5.16 10.53
N ALA A 91 -1.83 -5.31 9.39
CA ALA A 91 -0.95 -6.46 9.16
C ALA A 91 0.24 -6.46 10.12
N ASP A 92 0.78 -5.27 10.39
CA ASP A 92 1.86 -5.16 11.37
C ASP A 92 1.39 -5.61 12.74
N ALA A 93 0.20 -5.19 13.14
CA ALA A 93 -0.35 -5.58 14.43
C ALA A 93 -0.55 -7.09 14.51
N GLU A 94 -0.79 -7.73 13.39
CA GLU A 94 -0.97 -9.19 13.34
C GLU A 94 0.34 -9.95 13.14
N GLY A 95 1.44 -9.23 13.03
CA GLY A 95 2.74 -9.86 12.85
C GLY A 95 2.95 -10.46 11.47
N ALA A 96 2.32 -9.89 10.46
CA ALA A 96 2.38 -10.45 9.12
C ALA A 96 3.71 -10.25 8.41
N PHE A 97 4.49 -9.26 8.82
CA PHE A 97 5.77 -9.00 8.19
C PHE A 97 6.77 -8.47 9.21
N ASP A 98 8.04 -8.52 8.86
CA ASP A 98 9.12 -8.05 9.72
C ASP A 98 9.83 -6.85 9.11
N GLU A 99 9.79 -6.74 7.78
CA GLU A 99 10.41 -5.64 7.05
C GLU A 99 9.46 -5.15 5.98
N LEU A 100 9.50 -3.87 5.71
CA LEU A 100 8.57 -3.23 4.78
C LEU A 100 9.31 -2.36 3.79
N VAL A 101 8.90 -2.43 2.52
CA VAL A 101 9.38 -1.54 1.47
C VAL A 101 8.15 -0.91 0.81
N LEU A 102 8.20 0.37 0.53
CA LEU A 102 7.13 1.04 -0.18
C LEU A 102 7.61 1.43 -1.58
N VAL A 103 6.85 1.05 -2.60
CA VAL A 103 7.13 1.42 -3.97
C VAL A 103 5.96 2.27 -4.45
N VAL A 104 6.19 3.56 -4.59
CA VAL A 104 5.12 4.53 -4.79
C VAL A 104 5.66 5.62 -5.69
N PRO A 105 4.86 6.19 -6.58
CA PRO A 105 5.33 7.35 -7.34
C PRO A 105 5.84 8.43 -6.40
N PRO A 106 6.89 9.15 -6.77
CA PRO A 106 7.55 10.07 -5.84
C PRO A 106 6.63 11.04 -5.12
N GLY A 107 5.59 11.49 -5.78
CA GLY A 107 4.67 12.46 -5.18
C GLY A 107 3.82 11.92 -4.07
N GLU A 108 3.67 10.60 -3.97
CA GLU A 108 2.81 9.99 -2.97
C GLU A 108 3.55 9.28 -1.84
N ILE A 109 4.87 9.23 -1.90
CA ILE A 109 5.63 8.50 -0.87
C ILE A 109 5.39 9.07 0.53
N ALA A 110 5.46 10.39 0.66
CA ALA A 110 5.30 11.02 1.95
C ALA A 110 3.92 10.78 2.54
N ASP A 111 2.89 10.86 1.70
CA ASP A 111 1.53 10.66 2.17
C ASP A 111 1.34 9.26 2.73
N LEU A 112 1.85 8.27 2.03
CA LEU A 112 1.71 6.90 2.48
C LEU A 112 2.54 6.67 3.74
N ARG A 113 3.78 7.13 3.74
CA ARG A 113 4.66 6.93 4.89
C ARG A 113 4.11 7.59 6.14
N ASP A 114 3.57 8.80 6.00
CA ASP A 114 3.05 9.54 7.14
C ASP A 114 1.80 8.90 7.74
N ALA A 115 1.10 8.09 6.97
CA ALA A 115 -0.10 7.41 7.45
C ALA A 115 0.21 6.08 8.14
N LEU A 116 1.47 5.65 8.12
CA LEU A 116 1.86 4.44 8.85
C LEU A 116 1.95 4.74 10.33
N ASP A 117 1.53 3.78 11.16
CA ASP A 117 1.70 3.95 12.59
C ASP A 117 3.15 3.66 12.97
N ARG A 118 3.46 3.85 14.24
CA ARG A 118 4.83 3.72 14.71
C ARG A 118 5.40 2.32 14.47
N GLY A 119 4.59 1.29 14.69
CA GLY A 119 5.05 -0.08 14.52
C GLY A 119 5.42 -0.40 13.08
N ALA A 120 4.55 -0.02 12.15
CA ALA A 120 4.80 -0.27 10.74
C ALA A 120 5.97 0.58 10.24
N ALA A 121 6.01 1.84 10.65
CA ALA A 121 7.08 2.73 10.23
C ALA A 121 8.45 2.23 10.70
N ALA A 122 8.50 1.61 11.88
CA ALA A 122 9.75 1.09 12.40
C ALA A 122 10.28 -0.08 11.56
N LYS A 123 9.43 -0.71 10.78
CA LYS A 123 9.83 -1.83 9.93
C LYS A 123 10.19 -1.42 8.51
N LEU A 124 10.05 -0.14 8.20
CA LEU A 124 10.33 0.37 6.86
C LEU A 124 11.85 0.38 6.61
N ILE A 125 12.29 -0.39 5.63
CA ILE A 125 13.71 -0.47 5.30
C ILE A 125 14.06 0.24 4.01
N GLY A 126 13.08 0.69 3.25
CA GLY A 126 13.37 1.43 2.04
C GLY A 126 12.13 1.88 1.32
N THR A 127 12.32 2.84 0.43
CA THR A 127 11.25 3.31 -0.44
C THR A 127 11.81 3.41 -1.86
N LEU A 128 10.95 3.28 -2.84
CA LEU A 128 11.36 3.40 -4.23
C LEU A 128 10.32 4.26 -4.93
N GLY A 129 10.76 5.37 -5.51
CA GLY A 129 9.86 6.29 -6.19
C GLY A 129 9.61 5.89 -7.62
N LYS A 130 8.79 4.88 -7.81
CA LYS A 130 8.43 4.38 -9.14
C LYS A 130 6.99 3.90 -9.13
N ASP A 131 6.41 3.87 -10.31
CA ASP A 131 5.07 3.33 -10.51
C ASP A 131 5.23 1.92 -11.08
N LEU A 132 5.11 0.91 -10.26
CA LEU A 132 5.25 -0.47 -10.70
C LEU A 132 3.96 -1.27 -10.58
N VAL A 133 2.82 -0.60 -10.37
CA VAL A 133 1.56 -1.33 -10.14
C VAL A 133 1.16 -2.23 -11.29
N LYS A 134 1.54 -1.90 -12.51
CA LYS A 134 1.16 -2.70 -13.66
C LYS A 134 2.25 -3.62 -14.17
N VAL A 135 3.39 -3.64 -13.51
CA VAL A 135 4.50 -4.49 -13.94
C VAL A 135 4.21 -5.93 -13.53
N PRO A 136 4.22 -6.88 -14.46
CA PRO A 136 3.93 -8.27 -14.12
C PRO A 136 4.93 -8.82 -13.13
N ASP A 137 4.50 -9.77 -12.31
CA ASP A 137 5.35 -10.36 -11.29
C ASP A 137 6.70 -10.83 -11.86
N HIS A 138 6.68 -11.49 -13.02
CA HIS A 138 7.91 -12.04 -13.57
C HIS A 138 8.88 -10.97 -14.08
N GLU A 139 8.44 -9.72 -14.13
CA GLU A 139 9.30 -8.60 -14.52
C GLU A 139 9.71 -7.73 -13.35
N LEU A 140 9.26 -8.04 -12.15
CA LEU A 140 9.59 -7.24 -10.99
C LEU A 140 11.04 -7.39 -10.51
N GLY A 141 11.64 -8.53 -10.77
CA GLY A 141 12.99 -8.80 -10.26
C GLY A 141 13.99 -7.68 -10.50
N PRO A 142 14.17 -7.23 -11.73
CA PRO A 142 15.16 -6.17 -11.99
C PRO A 142 14.84 -4.85 -11.27
N HIS A 143 13.56 -4.53 -11.11
CA HIS A 143 13.15 -3.30 -10.46
C HIS A 143 13.39 -3.35 -8.95
N LEU A 144 13.29 -4.54 -8.37
CA LEU A 144 13.38 -4.72 -6.93
C LEU A 144 14.65 -5.46 -6.51
N ALA A 145 15.66 -5.45 -7.38
CA ALA A 145 16.87 -6.23 -7.16
C ALA A 145 17.55 -5.95 -5.83
N GLN A 146 17.50 -4.72 -5.36
CA GLN A 146 18.16 -4.38 -4.10
C GLN A 146 17.51 -5.05 -2.90
N TRP A 147 16.30 -5.56 -3.06
CA TRP A 147 15.62 -6.27 -1.98
C TRP A 147 15.47 -7.76 -2.29
N ALA A 148 16.18 -8.23 -3.31
CA ALA A 148 16.12 -9.65 -3.65
C ALA A 148 16.61 -10.49 -2.49
N ARG A 149 16.02 -11.66 -2.32
CA ARG A 149 16.37 -12.58 -1.25
C ARG A 149 16.84 -13.90 -1.86
N PRO A 150 17.72 -14.60 -1.19
CA PRO A 150 18.06 -15.94 -1.65
C PRO A 150 16.83 -16.83 -1.54
N ALA A 151 16.80 -17.89 -2.34
CA ALA A 151 15.69 -18.81 -2.29
C ALA A 151 15.51 -19.31 -0.87
N ALA A 152 14.28 -19.43 -0.45
CA ALA A 152 14.01 -19.91 0.89
C ALA A 152 14.47 -21.36 1.01
N PRO A 153 15.07 -21.76 2.14
CA PRO A 153 15.43 -23.15 2.31
C PRO A 153 14.16 -23.98 2.32
N LYS A 154 14.27 -25.19 1.85
CA LYS A 154 13.11 -26.05 1.87
C LYS A 154 12.71 -26.32 3.30
N ALA A 155 11.41 -26.35 3.50
CA ALA A 155 10.90 -26.63 4.82
C ALA A 155 11.26 -28.04 5.20
N GLY A 156 11.53 -28.24 6.37
CA GLY A 156 11.83 -29.60 6.81
C GLY A 156 13.13 -29.77 7.23
#